data_39ced162da92f30293e5040f3a20feb4
#
_entry.id   39ced162da92f30293e5040f3a20feb4
#
_cell.length_a   1.000
_cell.length_b   1.000
_cell.length_c   1.000
_cell.angle_alpha   90.00
_cell.angle_beta   90.00
_cell.angle_gamma   90.00
#
_symmetry.space_group_name_H-M   'P 1'
#
loop_
_entity.id
_entity.type
_entity.pdbx_description
1 polymer ?
#
loop_
_entity_poly.entity_id
_entity_poly.type
_entity_poly.pdbx_seq_one_letter_code
_entity_poly.pdbx_strand_id
1 'polypeptide(L)'
;MNGVSVGCFIMMLYDIFVGTNKIRPTQSTKQLAAANPVVGFNVYRNGQKVNETPMDSARFTDNVPDYADYTYTVTAVNQNGQESAQSEPLKVSVPDNRLLPFEDDFDDWTLHEDKWTKTQQDGSTESKWSIDYYEYGLIDPSATYSWSTLQNYDQALMTRVLHTPDRTNTYLRFNLKLCNSEQTNVDYLSAEVSSDDGKTWKEIATFDNKNGGFEWTTFQYALADNLSSDLFRVRFRAHGADAKWINYWYVDDVKVWTPVWTSAQLDVKTASAASVADCDVKLTADHGAVINTTTDAAGHVNFDKIEEGVYEVEAKKDGYNVYKGKFEIKNGGSNRINVVITKPTADLSSKEVNADINAESSLVKTLRMTNNGDGELVWHLAAKPAKQSGDDTNRWEKQPSFTASGDLQQSIGFDGEFYYTTSSIELGKFWKYDKDGRFIEQFSIPEMYYKLYDITYDGRYFYGSDWSNRLFQLDFDNRRIVRIITVKDQPDL
;
A
#
# COMPACT_ATOMS: atom_id res chain seq x y z
N MET A 1 -28.04 -2.72 11.83
CA MET A 1 -28.88 -3.69 12.57
C MET A 1 -28.42 -5.09 12.18
N ASN A 2 -27.77 -5.81 13.08
CA ASN A 2 -27.28 -7.15 12.79
C ASN A 2 -28.43 -8.15 12.97
N GLY A 3 -28.99 -8.63 11.87
CA GLY A 3 -30.05 -9.63 11.87
C GLY A 3 -29.46 -11.04 11.86
N VAL A 4 -29.78 -11.87 12.83
CA VAL A 4 -29.50 -13.31 12.80
C VAL A 4 -30.69 -14.00 12.15
N SER A 5 -30.45 -14.62 10.99
CA SER A 5 -31.51 -15.37 10.29
C SER A 5 -31.56 -16.81 10.78
N VAL A 6 -32.65 -17.19 11.42
CA VAL A 6 -32.95 -18.56 11.84
C VAL A 6 -33.81 -19.21 10.79
N GLY A 7 -33.28 -20.22 10.11
CA GLY A 7 -34.01 -20.93 9.06
C GLY A 7 -34.44 -22.34 9.50
N CYS A 8 -35.72 -22.68 9.37
CA CYS A 8 -36.28 -23.97 9.63
C CYS A 8 -36.72 -24.63 8.31
N PHE A 9 -36.21 -25.82 7.96
CA PHE A 9 -36.65 -26.59 6.80
C PHE A 9 -37.62 -27.70 7.27
N ILE A 10 -38.90 -27.61 6.89
CA ILE A 10 -39.86 -28.68 7.10
C ILE A 10 -39.73 -29.71 5.97
N MET A 11 -38.83 -30.62 6.10
CA MET A 11 -38.97 -31.93 5.41
C MET A 11 -38.95 -33.04 6.46
N MET A 12 -40.14 -33.53 6.80
CA MET A 12 -40.50 -34.73 7.57
C MET A 12 -39.61 -35.20 8.73
N LEU A 13 -38.61 -34.42 9.11
CA LEU A 13 -37.75 -34.55 10.28
C LEU A 13 -37.55 -33.13 10.75
N TYR A 14 -38.17 -32.76 11.84
CA TYR A 14 -38.18 -31.44 12.48
C TYR A 14 -36.77 -30.85 12.74
N ASP A 15 -36.10 -30.36 11.71
CA ASP A 15 -34.79 -29.73 11.84
C ASP A 15 -34.90 -28.21 11.70
N ILE A 16 -34.36 -27.48 12.63
CA ILE A 16 -34.34 -26.03 12.68
C ILE A 16 -32.92 -25.53 12.43
N PHE A 17 -32.78 -24.50 11.60
CA PHE A 17 -31.49 -23.93 11.28
C PHE A 17 -31.36 -22.51 11.83
N VAL A 18 -30.24 -22.19 12.45
CA VAL A 18 -29.81 -20.84 12.80
C VAL A 18 -28.54 -20.55 11.99
N GLY A 19 -28.64 -19.63 11.05
CA GLY A 19 -27.59 -19.47 10.05
C GLY A 19 -27.40 -20.76 9.21
N THR A 20 -26.18 -21.34 9.20
CA THR A 20 -25.86 -22.62 8.54
C THR A 20 -25.96 -23.83 9.48
N ASN A 21 -26.26 -23.64 10.76
CA ASN A 21 -26.28 -24.68 11.77
C ASN A 21 -27.68 -25.29 11.95
N LYS A 22 -27.72 -26.58 12.15
CA LYS A 22 -28.96 -27.38 12.22
C LYS A 22 -29.28 -27.75 13.66
N ILE A 23 -30.50 -27.40 14.12
CA ILE A 23 -31.03 -27.82 15.41
C ILE A 23 -32.01 -28.97 15.22
N ARG A 24 -31.83 -30.08 15.93
CA ARG A 24 -32.75 -31.20 15.90
C ARG A 24 -33.67 -31.15 17.15
N PRO A 25 -35.00 -31.28 16.96
CA PRO A 25 -35.91 -31.42 18.07
C PRO A 25 -35.60 -32.67 18.88
N THR A 26 -35.84 -32.61 20.17
CA THR A 26 -35.72 -33.74 21.10
C THR A 26 -36.80 -34.79 20.85
N GLN A 27 -36.63 -36.02 21.39
CA GLN A 27 -37.64 -37.10 21.26
C GLN A 27 -39.02 -36.68 21.84
N SER A 28 -39.08 -35.80 22.85
CA SER A 28 -40.33 -35.28 23.40
C SER A 28 -41.13 -34.46 22.42
N THR A 29 -40.46 -33.77 21.47
CA THR A 29 -41.13 -33.02 20.40
C THR A 29 -41.81 -33.95 19.41
N LYS A 30 -41.19 -35.13 19.12
CA LYS A 30 -41.81 -36.16 18.30
C LYS A 30 -43.04 -36.82 18.96
N GLN A 31 -43.01 -37.00 20.28
CA GLN A 31 -44.16 -37.56 21.04
C GLN A 31 -45.34 -36.60 21.04
N LEU A 32 -45.12 -35.32 21.18
CA LEU A 32 -46.19 -34.31 21.11
C LEU A 32 -46.84 -34.25 19.74
N ALA A 33 -46.04 -34.36 18.67
CA ALA A 33 -46.51 -34.34 17.29
C ALA A 33 -47.34 -35.60 16.93
N ALA A 34 -47.15 -36.75 17.61
CA ALA A 34 -47.94 -37.96 17.42
C ALA A 34 -49.29 -37.91 18.09
N ALA A 35 -49.48 -37.20 19.19
CA ALA A 35 -50.72 -37.09 19.97
C ALA A 35 -51.62 -35.94 19.53
N ASN A 36 -51.04 -34.78 19.15
CA ASN A 36 -51.72 -33.58 18.66
C ASN A 36 -50.90 -32.97 17.54
N PRO A 37 -51.48 -32.57 16.40
CA PRO A 37 -50.75 -31.94 15.33
C PRO A 37 -49.98 -30.74 15.80
N VAL A 38 -48.69 -30.62 15.40
CA VAL A 38 -47.89 -29.44 15.60
C VAL A 38 -48.40 -28.34 14.67
N VAL A 39 -48.73 -27.17 15.21
CA VAL A 39 -49.28 -26.03 14.48
C VAL A 39 -48.27 -24.91 14.34
N GLY A 40 -47.13 -24.99 15.05
CA GLY A 40 -46.07 -23.99 14.95
C GLY A 40 -44.94 -24.24 15.94
N PHE A 41 -44.03 -23.27 15.97
CA PHE A 41 -42.81 -23.32 16.78
C PHE A 41 -42.61 -22.01 17.54
N ASN A 42 -42.12 -22.09 18.77
CA ASN A 42 -41.63 -20.95 19.52
C ASN A 42 -40.09 -20.97 19.55
N VAL A 43 -39.49 -19.79 19.39
CA VAL A 43 -38.03 -19.61 19.45
C VAL A 43 -37.69 -18.88 20.74
N TYR A 44 -36.67 -19.36 21.42
CA TYR A 44 -36.17 -18.78 22.66
C TYR A 44 -34.73 -18.37 22.48
N ARG A 45 -34.40 -17.12 22.87
CA ARG A 45 -33.03 -16.60 22.97
C ARG A 45 -32.70 -16.43 24.46
N ASN A 46 -31.64 -17.07 24.93
CA ASN A 46 -31.21 -17.08 26.31
C ASN A 46 -32.35 -17.41 27.27
N GLY A 47 -33.23 -18.37 26.89
CA GLY A 47 -34.37 -18.80 27.66
C GLY A 47 -35.60 -17.89 27.60
N GLN A 48 -35.52 -16.74 26.90
CA GLN A 48 -36.67 -15.85 26.70
C GLN A 48 -37.26 -16.05 25.30
N LYS A 49 -38.59 -16.18 25.23
CA LYS A 49 -39.29 -16.30 23.97
C LYS A 49 -39.17 -15.01 23.14
N VAL A 50 -38.80 -15.14 21.86
CA VAL A 50 -38.51 -14.01 20.93
C VAL A 50 -39.51 -13.87 19.78
N ASN A 51 -40.41 -14.83 19.58
CA ASN A 51 -41.54 -14.69 18.64
C ASN A 51 -42.86 -14.48 19.44
N GLU A 52 -43.71 -13.56 18.96
CA GLU A 52 -44.98 -13.26 19.61
C GLU A 52 -46.00 -14.42 19.50
N THR A 53 -46.11 -14.96 18.27
CA THR A 53 -47.00 -16.06 17.95
C THR A 53 -46.19 -17.26 17.43
N PRO A 54 -46.68 -18.50 17.66
CA PRO A 54 -46.00 -19.67 17.09
C PRO A 54 -45.84 -19.53 15.56
N MET A 55 -44.65 -19.78 15.09
CA MET A 55 -44.33 -19.73 13.64
C MET A 55 -44.74 -21.03 12.97
N ASP A 56 -45.37 -20.92 11.83
CA ASP A 56 -45.62 -22.02 10.88
C ASP A 56 -44.50 -22.15 9.83
N SER A 57 -43.60 -21.19 9.78
CA SER A 57 -42.50 -21.05 8.82
C SER A 57 -41.22 -21.67 9.35
N ALA A 58 -40.41 -22.16 8.41
CA ALA A 58 -39.08 -22.69 8.67
C ALA A 58 -38.00 -21.61 8.83
N ARG A 59 -38.34 -20.33 8.85
CA ARG A 59 -37.38 -19.23 8.96
C ARG A 59 -37.85 -18.21 10.01
N PHE A 60 -36.92 -17.82 10.86
CA PHE A 60 -37.09 -16.76 11.83
C PHE A 60 -35.88 -15.83 11.78
N THR A 61 -36.12 -14.53 11.73
CA THR A 61 -35.07 -13.52 11.82
C THR A 61 -35.17 -12.85 13.17
N ASP A 62 -34.15 -12.97 13.98
CA ASP A 62 -34.05 -12.32 15.27
C ASP A 62 -33.15 -11.08 15.19
N ASN A 63 -33.62 -9.94 15.68
CA ASN A 63 -32.85 -8.72 15.83
C ASN A 63 -32.25 -8.71 17.23
N VAL A 64 -31.01 -9.13 17.35
CA VAL A 64 -30.31 -9.17 18.63
C VAL A 64 -29.98 -7.76 19.12
N PRO A 65 -30.13 -7.49 20.45
CA PRO A 65 -29.92 -6.15 20.99
C PRO A 65 -28.43 -5.75 21.04
N ASP A 66 -27.54 -6.73 21.22
CA ASP A 66 -26.14 -6.51 21.50
C ASP A 66 -25.24 -7.50 20.74
N TYR A 67 -23.97 -7.17 20.67
CA TYR A 67 -22.91 -8.08 20.24
C TYR A 67 -22.55 -8.99 21.43
N ALA A 68 -22.97 -10.24 21.38
CA ALA A 68 -22.81 -11.19 22.47
C ALA A 68 -22.97 -12.63 21.97
N ASP A 69 -22.70 -13.57 22.87
CA ASP A 69 -23.06 -14.96 22.68
C ASP A 69 -24.51 -15.19 23.08
N TYR A 70 -25.27 -15.79 22.19
CA TYR A 70 -26.66 -16.14 22.39
C TYR A 70 -26.85 -17.63 22.35
N THR A 71 -27.79 -18.12 23.17
CA THR A 71 -28.22 -19.51 23.13
C THR A 71 -29.66 -19.57 22.63
N TYR A 72 -29.89 -20.27 21.53
CA TYR A 72 -31.20 -20.46 20.94
C TYR A 72 -31.70 -21.86 21.21
N THR A 73 -32.98 -21.95 21.61
CA THR A 73 -33.74 -23.21 21.69
C THR A 73 -35.09 -23.04 21.01
N VAL A 74 -35.71 -24.12 20.67
CA VAL A 74 -37.01 -24.13 20.01
C VAL A 74 -37.94 -25.14 20.66
N THR A 75 -39.22 -24.81 20.73
CA THR A 75 -40.29 -25.71 21.12
C THR A 75 -41.30 -25.89 20.01
N ALA A 76 -41.91 -27.05 19.89
CA ALA A 76 -43.06 -27.29 19.04
C ALA A 76 -44.33 -26.96 19.82
N VAL A 77 -45.31 -26.32 19.15
CA VAL A 77 -46.61 -25.94 19.75
C VAL A 77 -47.69 -26.75 19.05
N ASN A 78 -48.57 -27.38 19.84
CA ASN A 78 -49.72 -28.10 19.34
C ASN A 78 -50.96 -27.24 19.23
N GLN A 79 -52.06 -27.79 18.68
CA GLN A 79 -53.35 -27.10 18.52
C GLN A 79 -53.96 -26.57 19.81
N ASN A 80 -53.57 -27.17 20.99
CA ASN A 80 -54.08 -26.74 22.29
C ASN A 80 -53.16 -25.66 22.93
N GLY A 81 -52.14 -25.18 22.21
CA GLY A 81 -51.18 -24.19 22.72
C GLY A 81 -50.12 -24.74 23.68
N GLN A 82 -50.04 -26.09 23.81
CA GLN A 82 -49.03 -26.73 24.67
C GLN A 82 -47.71 -26.80 23.91
N GLU A 83 -46.62 -26.57 24.62
CA GLU A 83 -45.25 -26.64 24.08
C GLU A 83 -44.55 -27.94 24.44
N SER A 84 -43.70 -28.42 23.55
CA SER A 84 -42.77 -29.51 23.84
C SER A 84 -41.67 -29.09 24.79
N ALA A 85 -40.84 -30.03 25.23
CA ALA A 85 -39.54 -29.67 25.76
C ALA A 85 -38.73 -28.86 24.74
N GLN A 86 -37.83 -28.03 25.26
CA GLN A 86 -36.90 -27.28 24.39
C GLN A 86 -35.96 -28.22 23.64
N SER A 87 -35.56 -27.81 22.47
CA SER A 87 -34.52 -28.47 21.67
C SER A 87 -33.17 -28.42 22.40
N GLU A 88 -32.20 -29.20 21.92
CA GLU A 88 -30.81 -28.94 22.26
C GLU A 88 -30.44 -27.51 21.94
N PRO A 89 -29.63 -26.83 22.81
CA PRO A 89 -29.27 -25.44 22.62
C PRO A 89 -28.29 -25.26 21.45
N LEU A 90 -28.56 -24.25 20.60
CA LEU A 90 -27.63 -23.75 19.61
C LEU A 90 -26.97 -22.48 20.12
N LYS A 91 -25.65 -22.48 20.23
CA LYS A 91 -24.87 -21.31 20.55
C LYS A 91 -24.56 -20.53 19.26
N VAL A 92 -24.84 -19.23 19.28
CA VAL A 92 -24.55 -18.29 18.19
C VAL A 92 -23.77 -17.14 18.79
N SER A 93 -22.55 -16.96 18.31
CA SER A 93 -21.74 -15.80 18.65
C SER A 93 -22.02 -14.68 17.65
N VAL A 94 -22.31 -13.49 18.16
CA VAL A 94 -22.42 -12.25 17.37
C VAL A 94 -21.23 -11.39 17.77
N PRO A 95 -20.11 -11.51 17.05
CA PRO A 95 -18.90 -10.78 17.37
C PRO A 95 -19.11 -9.29 17.21
N ASP A 96 -18.53 -8.50 18.11
CA ASP A 96 -18.51 -7.05 17.98
C ASP A 96 -17.57 -6.65 16.86
N ASN A 97 -18.10 -6.49 15.66
CA ASN A 97 -17.35 -6.08 14.50
C ASN A 97 -16.91 -4.60 14.55
N ARG A 98 -17.32 -3.85 15.58
CA ARG A 98 -16.86 -2.49 15.84
C ARG A 98 -15.50 -2.47 16.53
N LEU A 99 -15.09 -3.60 17.19
CA LEU A 99 -13.80 -3.69 17.88
C LEU A 99 -12.64 -3.36 16.93
N LEU A 100 -11.68 -2.64 17.48
CA LEU A 100 -10.41 -2.37 16.81
C LEU A 100 -9.57 -3.66 16.66
N PRO A 101 -8.72 -3.80 15.62
CA PRO A 101 -8.42 -2.77 14.63
C PRO A 101 -9.52 -2.57 13.60
N PHE A 102 -9.62 -1.36 13.06
CA PHE A 102 -10.30 -1.03 11.83
C PHE A 102 -9.22 -0.73 10.80
N GLU A 103 -9.26 -1.40 9.66
CA GLU A 103 -8.28 -1.25 8.59
C GLU A 103 -8.99 -1.24 7.23
N ASP A 104 -8.51 -0.38 6.34
CA ASP A 104 -8.91 -0.36 4.94
C ASP A 104 -7.78 0.23 4.09
N ASP A 105 -7.25 -0.58 3.17
CA ASP A 105 -6.25 -0.26 2.16
C ASP A 105 -6.87 -0.03 0.78
N PHE A 106 -8.19 -0.19 0.68
CA PHE A 106 -8.99 -0.04 -0.54
C PHE A 106 -8.55 -0.89 -1.74
N ASP A 107 -7.61 -1.82 -1.57
CA ASP A 107 -7.02 -2.65 -2.63
C ASP A 107 -8.03 -3.51 -3.40
N ASP A 108 -9.18 -3.78 -2.82
CA ASP A 108 -10.27 -4.51 -3.47
C ASP A 108 -11.19 -3.62 -4.34
N TRP A 109 -10.84 -2.34 -4.53
CA TRP A 109 -11.52 -1.37 -5.38
C TRP A 109 -12.94 -1.01 -4.92
N THR A 110 -13.24 -1.17 -3.64
CA THR A 110 -14.59 -1.00 -3.13
C THR A 110 -14.63 -0.11 -1.88
N LEU A 111 -15.48 0.92 -1.90
CA LEU A 111 -15.91 1.59 -0.68
C LEU A 111 -17.01 0.76 -0.04
N HIS A 112 -16.64 -0.13 0.87
CA HIS A 112 -17.56 -1.03 1.56
C HIS A 112 -18.56 -0.27 2.43
N GLU A 113 -19.85 -0.43 2.15
CA GLU A 113 -20.93 0.26 2.90
C GLU A 113 -21.05 -0.19 4.37
N ASP A 114 -20.51 -1.35 4.71
CA ASP A 114 -20.40 -1.81 6.09
C ASP A 114 -19.22 -1.23 6.85
N LYS A 115 -18.24 -0.66 6.14
CA LYS A 115 -17.11 0.09 6.71
C LYS A 115 -17.33 1.59 6.65
N TRP A 116 -17.85 2.12 5.53
CA TRP A 116 -17.87 3.54 5.21
C TRP A 116 -19.27 4.08 4.88
N THR A 117 -19.51 5.31 5.31
CA THR A 117 -20.71 6.08 4.95
C THR A 117 -20.27 7.42 4.38
N LYS A 118 -20.85 7.79 3.22
CA LYS A 118 -20.67 9.10 2.61
C LYS A 118 -21.71 10.07 3.15
N THR A 119 -21.29 11.27 3.54
CA THR A 119 -22.19 12.32 4.03
C THR A 119 -21.96 13.63 3.28
N GLN A 120 -23.02 14.40 3.04
CA GLN A 120 -22.96 15.72 2.43
C GLN A 120 -23.73 16.72 3.29
N GLN A 121 -23.14 17.90 3.51
CA GLN A 121 -23.77 19.02 4.22
C GLN A 121 -23.85 20.28 3.34
N ASP A 122 -23.42 20.19 2.09
CA ASP A 122 -23.37 21.26 1.09
C ASP A 122 -24.65 21.33 0.22
N GLY A 123 -25.66 20.50 0.51
CA GLY A 123 -26.91 20.44 -0.23
C GLY A 123 -26.80 19.67 -1.56
N SER A 124 -25.66 19.07 -1.86
CA SER A 124 -25.52 18.19 -3.02
C SER A 124 -26.32 16.91 -2.87
N THR A 125 -26.75 16.34 -3.99
CA THR A 125 -27.49 15.07 -4.02
C THR A 125 -26.58 13.85 -4.14
N GLU A 126 -25.31 14.07 -4.52
CA GLU A 126 -24.31 13.04 -4.74
C GLU A 126 -22.98 13.39 -4.07
N SER A 127 -22.38 12.40 -3.45
CA SER A 127 -21.04 12.53 -2.89
C SER A 127 -19.97 12.45 -3.98
N LYS A 128 -18.92 13.23 -3.83
CA LYS A 128 -17.71 13.18 -4.66
C LYS A 128 -16.65 12.21 -4.12
N TRP A 129 -16.91 11.57 -3.00
CA TRP A 129 -16.10 10.46 -2.53
C TRP A 129 -16.37 9.20 -3.34
N SER A 130 -15.32 8.60 -3.87
CA SER A 130 -15.33 7.37 -4.66
C SER A 130 -14.05 6.59 -4.42
N ILE A 131 -13.92 5.41 -5.01
CA ILE A 131 -12.62 4.81 -5.26
C ILE A 131 -12.15 5.32 -6.62
N ASP A 132 -10.92 5.80 -6.69
CA ASP A 132 -10.29 6.18 -7.93
C ASP A 132 -8.94 5.47 -8.08
N TYR A 133 -8.63 5.13 -9.32
CA TYR A 133 -7.43 4.40 -9.72
C TYR A 133 -6.57 5.19 -10.71
N TYR A 134 -6.91 6.47 -10.92
CA TYR A 134 -6.24 7.31 -11.89
C TYR A 134 -5.13 8.14 -11.25
N GLU A 135 -4.11 7.47 -10.76
CA GLU A 135 -2.81 8.10 -10.69
C GLU A 135 -1.88 7.47 -11.73
N TYR A 136 -1.30 8.30 -12.60
CA TYR A 136 -0.44 7.91 -13.72
C TYR A 136 0.49 6.75 -13.37
N GLY A 137 0.05 5.51 -13.65
CA GLY A 137 0.90 4.32 -13.66
C GLY A 137 1.06 3.55 -12.35
N LEU A 138 0.41 3.93 -11.26
CA LEU A 138 0.29 3.11 -10.05
C LEU A 138 -1.12 2.51 -9.99
N ILE A 139 -1.20 1.21 -9.90
CA ILE A 139 -2.45 0.42 -9.83
C ILE A 139 -2.80 0.25 -8.35
N ASP A 140 -2.88 1.35 -7.60
CA ASP A 140 -3.18 1.30 -6.17
C ASP A 140 -4.43 2.13 -5.91
N PRO A 141 -5.60 1.49 -5.72
CA PRO A 141 -6.86 2.17 -5.52
C PRO A 141 -6.88 2.85 -4.15
N SER A 142 -7.48 4.02 -4.07
CA SER A 142 -7.61 4.78 -2.82
C SER A 142 -8.98 5.44 -2.71
N ALA A 143 -9.41 5.77 -1.50
CA ALA A 143 -10.58 6.60 -1.29
C ALA A 143 -10.28 8.03 -1.73
N THR A 144 -11.06 8.53 -2.68
CA THR A 144 -10.76 9.77 -3.38
C THR A 144 -11.92 10.74 -3.32
N TYR A 145 -11.64 11.99 -2.92
CA TYR A 145 -12.53 13.11 -3.14
C TYR A 145 -12.12 13.84 -4.42
N SER A 146 -12.95 13.78 -5.45
CA SER A 146 -12.66 14.37 -6.77
C SER A 146 -13.15 15.81 -6.89
N TRP A 147 -12.47 16.57 -7.76
CA TRP A 147 -12.89 17.93 -8.12
C TRP A 147 -14.34 18.01 -8.56
N SER A 148 -14.95 19.16 -8.35
CA SER A 148 -16.31 19.43 -8.81
C SER A 148 -16.52 20.95 -8.97
N THR A 149 -17.66 21.33 -9.51
CA THR A 149 -18.07 22.74 -9.59
C THR A 149 -18.79 23.21 -8.33
N LEU A 150 -18.74 22.43 -7.24
CA LEU A 150 -19.39 22.78 -5.98
C LEU A 150 -18.68 23.95 -5.31
N GLN A 151 -19.45 24.92 -4.89
CA GLN A 151 -19.00 26.02 -4.03
C GLN A 151 -19.50 25.81 -2.61
N ASN A 152 -18.67 26.20 -1.62
CA ASN A 152 -18.94 25.97 -0.21
C ASN A 152 -19.24 24.49 0.07
N TYR A 153 -18.42 23.63 -0.51
CA TYR A 153 -18.60 22.18 -0.39
C TYR A 153 -18.25 21.68 1.01
N ASP A 154 -18.94 20.63 1.41
CA ASP A 154 -18.78 20.00 2.72
C ASP A 154 -19.24 18.54 2.63
N GLN A 155 -18.30 17.64 2.38
CA GLN A 155 -18.58 16.23 2.17
C GLN A 155 -17.58 15.37 2.95
N ALA A 156 -18.07 14.30 3.56
CA ALA A 156 -17.20 13.44 4.34
C ALA A 156 -17.38 11.96 4.01
N LEU A 157 -16.27 11.24 4.14
CA LEU A 157 -16.18 9.80 4.22
C LEU A 157 -16.02 9.40 5.68
N MET A 158 -17.00 8.71 6.25
CA MET A 158 -17.11 8.42 7.67
C MET A 158 -17.10 6.91 7.92
N THR A 159 -16.33 6.46 8.93
CA THR A 159 -16.32 5.05 9.34
C THR A 159 -17.66 4.63 9.94
N ARG A 160 -17.93 3.32 9.96
CA ARG A 160 -18.91 2.76 10.90
C ARG A 160 -18.56 3.16 12.34
N VAL A 161 -19.44 2.87 13.31
CA VAL A 161 -19.08 2.98 14.73
C VAL A 161 -17.91 2.04 15.01
N LEU A 162 -16.87 2.57 15.65
CA LEU A 162 -15.71 1.84 16.13
C LEU A 162 -15.80 1.70 17.65
N HIS A 163 -15.21 0.63 18.18
CA HIS A 163 -15.17 0.35 19.62
C HIS A 163 -13.72 0.10 20.05
N THR A 164 -13.19 0.99 20.88
CA THR A 164 -11.86 0.83 21.45
C THR A 164 -11.90 0.20 22.84
N PRO A 165 -11.04 -0.77 23.13
CA PRO A 165 -10.89 -1.29 24.48
C PRO A 165 -10.11 -0.34 25.40
N ASP A 166 -9.36 0.61 24.83
CA ASP A 166 -8.53 1.57 25.56
C ASP A 166 -8.44 2.91 24.83
N ARG A 167 -9.24 3.87 25.26
CA ARG A 167 -9.24 5.24 24.71
C ARG A 167 -7.90 5.95 24.85
N THR A 168 -7.14 5.65 25.90
CA THR A 168 -5.88 6.32 26.20
C THR A 168 -4.74 5.88 25.28
N ASN A 169 -4.93 4.74 24.61
CA ASN A 169 -3.96 4.12 23.72
C ASN A 169 -4.54 3.83 22.33
N THR A 170 -5.45 4.67 21.85
CA THR A 170 -6.06 4.55 20.52
C THR A 170 -5.38 5.51 19.55
N TYR A 171 -5.07 5.01 18.36
CA TYR A 171 -4.37 5.74 17.30
C TYR A 171 -5.15 5.68 15.98
N LEU A 172 -5.01 6.73 15.18
CA LEU A 172 -5.40 6.82 13.78
C LEU A 172 -4.15 7.00 12.93
N ARG A 173 -4.02 6.21 11.86
CA ARG A 173 -3.02 6.40 10.79
C ARG A 173 -3.71 6.33 9.44
N PHE A 174 -3.19 7.09 8.49
CA PHE A 174 -3.59 7.06 7.09
C PHE A 174 -2.50 7.64 6.21
N ASN A 175 -2.51 7.26 4.96
CA ASN A 175 -1.76 7.92 3.91
C ASN A 175 -2.64 8.98 3.26
N LEU A 176 -2.06 10.13 2.94
CA LEU A 176 -2.76 11.23 2.31
C LEU A 176 -1.90 11.79 1.18
N LYS A 177 -2.55 12.11 0.05
CA LYS A 177 -1.97 12.84 -1.05
C LYS A 177 -2.93 13.92 -1.52
N LEU A 178 -2.39 15.05 -1.95
CA LEU A 178 -3.14 16.12 -2.59
C LEU A 178 -2.63 16.36 -4.00
N CYS A 179 -3.44 16.10 -5.00
CA CYS A 179 -3.31 16.67 -6.33
C CYS A 179 -4.10 17.96 -6.41
N ASN A 180 -3.43 19.08 -6.65
CA ASN A 180 -4.01 20.40 -6.61
C ASN A 180 -3.79 21.14 -7.92
N SER A 181 -4.82 21.82 -8.44
CA SER A 181 -4.71 22.62 -9.66
C SER A 181 -4.29 24.05 -9.40
N GLU A 182 -4.64 24.62 -8.24
CA GLU A 182 -4.33 25.99 -7.89
C GLU A 182 -4.21 26.18 -6.37
N GLN A 183 -3.22 26.98 -5.94
CA GLN A 183 -2.97 27.29 -4.53
C GLN A 183 -3.91 28.40 -4.05
N THR A 184 -4.94 28.06 -3.29
CA THR A 184 -5.98 29.03 -2.88
C THR A 184 -6.05 29.27 -1.39
N ASN A 185 -5.62 28.34 -0.54
CA ASN A 185 -5.74 28.37 0.92
C ASN A 185 -7.19 28.53 1.42
N VAL A 186 -8.14 27.97 0.69
CA VAL A 186 -9.57 28.01 1.04
C VAL A 186 -10.22 26.62 0.94
N ASP A 187 -9.43 25.61 0.65
CA ASP A 187 -9.89 24.24 0.44
C ASP A 187 -9.08 23.29 1.34
N TYR A 188 -9.79 22.40 2.02
CA TYR A 188 -9.27 21.63 3.14
C TYR A 188 -9.72 20.19 3.10
N LEU A 189 -8.89 19.32 3.67
CA LEU A 189 -9.30 18.01 4.18
C LEU A 189 -9.03 17.96 5.69
N SER A 190 -10.06 17.66 6.48
CA SER A 190 -9.93 17.46 7.92
C SER A 190 -10.14 16.00 8.29
N ALA A 191 -9.25 15.45 9.12
CA ALA A 191 -9.48 14.23 9.86
C ALA A 191 -10.14 14.57 11.19
N GLU A 192 -11.29 14.00 11.47
CA GLU A 192 -12.11 14.35 12.64
C GLU A 192 -12.64 13.10 13.33
N VAL A 193 -12.93 13.22 14.63
CA VAL A 193 -13.49 12.13 15.46
C VAL A 193 -14.76 12.57 16.17
N SER A 194 -15.73 11.66 16.28
CA SER A 194 -16.98 11.86 17.02
C SER A 194 -17.14 10.75 18.05
N SER A 195 -17.44 11.11 19.29
CA SER A 195 -17.78 10.20 20.37
C SER A 195 -19.27 10.15 20.71
N ASP A 196 -20.11 10.73 19.88
CA ASP A 196 -21.58 10.84 20.07
C ASP A 196 -22.37 10.44 18.80
N ASP A 197 -21.82 9.46 18.08
CA ASP A 197 -22.40 8.89 16.85
C ASP A 197 -22.58 9.91 15.70
N GLY A 198 -21.61 10.81 15.56
CA GLY A 198 -21.57 11.78 14.44
C GLY A 198 -22.38 13.06 14.67
N LYS A 199 -22.87 13.33 15.90
CA LYS A 199 -23.59 14.56 16.21
C LYS A 199 -22.64 15.75 16.36
N THR A 200 -21.52 15.53 17.02
CA THR A 200 -20.46 16.53 17.13
C THR A 200 -19.10 15.93 16.74
N TRP A 201 -18.22 16.79 16.23
CA TRP A 201 -16.93 16.39 15.71
C TRP A 201 -15.82 17.21 16.34
N LYS A 202 -14.73 16.54 16.68
CA LYS A 202 -13.46 17.17 17.07
C LYS A 202 -12.43 16.97 15.99
N GLU A 203 -11.77 18.03 15.60
CA GLU A 203 -10.68 17.99 14.64
C GLU A 203 -9.45 17.31 15.24
N ILE A 204 -8.84 16.42 14.47
CA ILE A 204 -7.56 15.78 14.75
C ILE A 204 -6.45 16.49 13.98
N ALA A 205 -6.70 16.73 12.70
CA ALA A 205 -5.78 17.42 11.81
C ALA A 205 -6.56 18.05 10.63
N THR A 206 -6.01 19.12 10.10
CA THR A 206 -6.51 19.77 8.88
C THR A 206 -5.36 20.04 7.93
N PHE A 207 -5.57 19.69 6.68
CA PHE A 207 -4.66 19.85 5.55
C PHE A 207 -5.26 20.86 4.58
N ASP A 208 -4.44 21.71 4.03
CA ASP A 208 -4.86 22.76 3.11
C ASP A 208 -4.09 22.72 1.78
N ASN A 209 -4.57 23.48 0.80
CA ASN A 209 -3.94 23.60 -0.50
C ASN A 209 -3.07 24.87 -0.65
N LYS A 210 -2.68 25.49 0.46
CA LYS A 210 -1.94 26.76 0.48
C LYS A 210 -0.57 26.68 -0.21
N ASN A 211 0.10 25.55 -0.03
CA ASN A 211 1.44 25.32 -0.60
C ASN A 211 1.40 24.46 -1.88
N GLY A 212 0.23 24.25 -2.44
CA GLY A 212 0.00 23.35 -3.58
C GLY A 212 -0.26 21.92 -3.16
N GLY A 213 -0.11 20.98 -4.12
CA GLY A 213 -0.22 19.56 -3.87
C GLY A 213 0.99 19.00 -3.10
N PHE A 214 0.84 17.78 -2.59
CA PHE A 214 1.93 17.02 -1.97
C PHE A 214 1.75 15.52 -2.27
N GLU A 215 2.88 14.83 -2.26
CA GLU A 215 2.96 13.40 -2.51
C GLU A 215 2.48 12.57 -1.31
N TRP A 216 2.30 11.27 -1.53
CA TRP A 216 1.89 10.34 -0.50
C TRP A 216 2.70 10.51 0.80
N THR A 217 2.01 10.88 1.84
CA THR A 217 2.59 11.14 3.16
C THR A 217 1.78 10.42 4.22
N THR A 218 2.46 9.65 5.06
CA THR A 218 1.83 8.93 6.19
C THR A 218 1.67 9.87 7.38
N PHE A 219 0.46 9.93 7.91
CA PHE A 219 0.11 10.68 9.12
C PHE A 219 -0.37 9.73 10.20
N GLN A 220 0.05 9.99 11.44
CA GLN A 220 -0.36 9.21 12.61
C GLN A 220 -0.64 10.12 13.79
N TYR A 221 -1.79 9.89 14.44
CA TYR A 221 -2.27 10.70 15.57
C TYR A 221 -2.74 9.82 16.70
N ALA A 222 -2.38 10.20 17.95
CA ALA A 222 -3.02 9.66 19.15
C ALA A 222 -4.40 10.29 19.31
N LEU A 223 -5.42 9.49 19.58
CA LEU A 223 -6.80 9.96 19.73
C LEU A 223 -7.22 10.20 21.18
N ALA A 224 -6.36 9.90 22.16
CA ALA A 224 -6.67 9.93 23.61
C ALA A 224 -7.39 11.22 24.06
N ASP A 225 -6.87 12.38 23.67
CA ASP A 225 -7.42 13.69 24.09
C ASP A 225 -8.73 14.05 23.37
N ASN A 226 -9.08 13.34 22.33
CA ASN A 226 -10.22 13.60 21.47
C ASN A 226 -11.41 12.70 21.77
N LEU A 227 -11.16 11.51 22.35
CA LEU A 227 -12.19 10.52 22.66
C LEU A 227 -12.81 10.73 24.05
N SER A 228 -14.12 10.83 24.11
CA SER A 228 -14.90 10.87 25.36
C SER A 228 -15.75 9.63 25.57
N SER A 229 -15.80 8.70 24.61
CA SER A 229 -16.52 7.42 24.65
C SER A 229 -15.66 6.31 24.05
N ASP A 230 -15.87 5.07 24.49
CA ASP A 230 -15.26 3.88 23.88
C ASP A 230 -15.83 3.59 22.50
N LEU A 231 -17.06 4.08 22.24
CA LEU A 231 -17.68 4.06 20.92
C LEU A 231 -17.46 5.42 20.24
N PHE A 232 -16.93 5.37 19.02
CA PHE A 232 -16.62 6.58 18.28
C PHE A 232 -16.66 6.33 16.75
N ARG A 233 -16.55 7.41 15.99
CA ARG A 233 -16.37 7.38 14.54
C ARG A 233 -15.20 8.27 14.14
N VAL A 234 -14.57 7.95 13.03
CA VAL A 234 -13.59 8.79 12.35
C VAL A 234 -14.19 9.23 11.02
N ARG A 235 -13.88 10.44 10.57
CA ARG A 235 -14.20 10.87 9.21
C ARG A 235 -13.07 11.66 8.58
N PHE A 236 -13.00 11.58 7.26
CA PHE A 236 -12.25 12.47 6.40
C PHE A 236 -13.23 13.42 5.74
N ARG A 237 -13.14 14.72 6.04
CA ARG A 237 -14.05 15.75 5.58
C ARG A 237 -13.35 16.65 4.60
N ALA A 238 -13.74 16.59 3.33
CA ALA A 238 -13.32 17.52 2.30
C ALA A 238 -14.28 18.73 2.32
N HIS A 239 -13.75 19.92 2.55
CA HIS A 239 -14.55 21.13 2.68
C HIS A 239 -13.78 22.36 2.24
N GLY A 240 -14.51 23.40 1.80
CA GLY A 240 -13.86 24.63 1.35
C GLY A 240 -14.76 25.50 0.48
N ALA A 241 -14.15 26.52 -0.12
CA ALA A 241 -14.89 27.52 -0.87
C ALA A 241 -15.21 27.10 -2.30
N ASP A 242 -14.30 26.40 -2.99
CA ASP A 242 -14.49 26.06 -4.41
C ASP A 242 -13.73 24.78 -4.79
N ALA A 243 -14.46 23.67 -4.85
CA ALA A 243 -13.89 22.35 -5.14
C ALA A 243 -13.19 22.21 -6.50
N LYS A 244 -13.32 23.18 -7.40
CA LYS A 244 -12.68 23.14 -8.72
C LYS A 244 -11.16 23.28 -8.67
N TRP A 245 -10.62 23.82 -7.57
CA TRP A 245 -9.19 24.03 -7.41
C TRP A 245 -8.47 22.78 -6.87
N ILE A 246 -9.22 21.86 -6.25
CA ILE A 246 -8.73 20.55 -5.85
C ILE A 246 -8.95 19.59 -7.01
N ASN A 247 -7.88 18.99 -7.54
CA ASN A 247 -8.06 17.87 -8.45
C ASN A 247 -8.54 16.65 -7.67
N TYR A 248 -7.75 16.24 -6.67
CA TYR A 248 -8.07 15.07 -5.86
C TYR A 248 -7.44 15.17 -4.46
N TRP A 249 -8.21 14.85 -3.43
CA TRP A 249 -7.71 14.34 -2.17
C TRP A 249 -7.74 12.82 -2.22
N TYR A 250 -6.61 12.17 -1.99
CA TYR A 250 -6.49 10.73 -1.90
C TYR A 250 -6.22 10.33 -0.46
N VAL A 251 -7.01 9.40 0.09
CA VAL A 251 -6.85 8.82 1.43
C VAL A 251 -6.70 7.33 1.27
N ASP A 252 -5.69 6.77 1.91
CA ASP A 252 -5.34 5.36 1.79
C ASP A 252 -4.77 4.79 3.09
N ASP A 253 -4.61 3.45 3.16
CA ASP A 253 -4.01 2.74 4.29
C ASP A 253 -4.59 3.19 5.65
N VAL A 254 -5.91 3.36 5.72
CA VAL A 254 -6.56 3.85 6.93
C VAL A 254 -6.54 2.77 8.00
N LYS A 255 -5.92 3.08 9.13
CA LYS A 255 -5.88 2.20 10.30
C LYS A 255 -6.28 2.95 11.56
N VAL A 256 -7.22 2.37 12.30
CA VAL A 256 -7.54 2.77 13.68
C VAL A 256 -7.31 1.56 14.59
N TRP A 257 -6.40 1.71 15.57
CA TRP A 257 -6.00 0.57 16.39
C TRP A 257 -5.54 0.96 17.78
N THR A 258 -5.38 -0.04 18.62
CA THR A 258 -4.77 0.08 19.94
C THR A 258 -3.42 -0.64 19.90
N PRO A 259 -2.29 0.09 19.75
CA PRO A 259 -0.99 -0.53 19.64
C PRO A 259 -0.58 -1.26 20.93
N VAL A 260 0.07 -2.38 20.75
CA VAL A 260 0.74 -3.09 21.84
C VAL A 260 2.19 -2.67 21.86
N TRP A 261 2.58 -1.95 22.91
CA TRP A 261 3.92 -1.42 23.06
C TRP A 261 4.81 -2.36 23.87
N THR A 262 6.04 -2.52 23.43
CA THR A 262 7.06 -3.30 24.11
C THR A 262 8.42 -2.59 24.00
N SER A 263 9.49 -3.22 24.48
CA SER A 263 10.88 -2.76 24.28
C SER A 263 11.64 -3.72 23.39
N ALA A 264 12.66 -3.21 22.70
CA ALA A 264 13.58 -4.01 21.90
C ALA A 264 15.00 -3.46 21.97
N GLN A 265 15.98 -4.30 21.72
CA GLN A 265 17.38 -3.92 21.55
C GLN A 265 17.88 -4.47 20.23
N LEU A 266 18.55 -3.62 19.45
CA LEU A 266 19.24 -3.99 18.23
C LEU A 266 20.74 -3.87 18.44
N ASP A 267 21.48 -4.93 18.07
CA ASP A 267 22.93 -5.02 18.16
C ASP A 267 23.52 -5.13 16.74
N VAL A 268 24.40 -4.21 16.35
CA VAL A 268 25.13 -4.28 15.08
C VAL A 268 26.59 -4.70 15.35
N LYS A 269 27.00 -5.79 14.72
CA LYS A 269 28.35 -6.36 14.87
C LYS A 269 28.93 -6.74 13.51
N THR A 270 30.26 -6.85 13.47
CA THR A 270 30.94 -7.50 12.34
C THR A 270 30.86 -9.03 12.47
N ALA A 271 31.26 -9.76 11.44
CA ALA A 271 31.37 -11.23 11.50
C ALA A 271 32.38 -11.73 12.58
N SER A 272 33.37 -10.91 12.93
CA SER A 272 34.28 -11.18 14.05
C SER A 272 33.74 -10.76 15.42
N ALA A 273 32.46 -10.46 15.52
CA ALA A 273 31.74 -10.02 16.73
C ALA A 273 32.18 -8.66 17.31
N ALA A 274 32.95 -7.86 16.57
CA ALA A 274 33.25 -6.49 16.98
C ALA A 274 32.01 -5.58 16.84
N SER A 275 31.77 -4.73 17.84
CA SER A 275 30.70 -3.75 17.83
C SER A 275 30.88 -2.70 16.73
N VAL A 276 29.81 -2.26 16.13
CA VAL A 276 29.82 -1.24 15.07
C VAL A 276 29.08 -0.01 15.53
N ALA A 277 29.83 1.02 15.91
CA ALA A 277 29.31 2.32 16.29
C ALA A 277 28.89 3.16 15.06
N ASP A 278 28.00 4.14 15.27
CA ASP A 278 27.53 5.08 14.24
C ASP A 278 27.10 4.38 12.95
N CYS A 279 26.41 3.26 13.07
CA CYS A 279 25.77 2.56 11.96
C CYS A 279 24.35 3.10 11.82
N ASP A 280 24.00 3.59 10.64
CA ASP A 280 22.64 4.01 10.35
C ASP A 280 21.72 2.79 10.31
N VAL A 281 20.64 2.85 11.07
CA VAL A 281 19.64 1.79 11.17
C VAL A 281 18.28 2.37 10.80
N LYS A 282 17.64 1.75 9.81
CA LYS A 282 16.26 2.02 9.42
C LYS A 282 15.41 0.79 9.72
N LEU A 283 14.38 0.98 10.54
CA LEU A 283 13.32 -0.01 10.75
C LEU A 283 12.10 0.44 9.97
N THR A 284 11.53 -0.46 9.17
CA THR A 284 10.27 -0.21 8.47
C THR A 284 9.29 -1.29 8.93
N ALA A 285 8.23 -0.87 9.62
CA ALA A 285 7.15 -1.77 10.00
C ALA A 285 6.39 -2.27 8.75
N ASP A 286 5.78 -3.43 8.84
CA ASP A 286 4.95 -4.01 7.76
C ASP A 286 3.84 -3.07 7.28
N HIS A 287 3.38 -2.21 8.15
CA HIS A 287 2.39 -1.17 7.88
C HIS A 287 2.99 0.19 7.46
N GLY A 288 4.25 0.25 7.05
CA GLY A 288 4.89 1.43 6.47
C GLY A 288 5.49 2.46 7.44
N ALA A 289 5.26 2.35 8.76
CA ALA A 289 5.92 3.26 9.73
C ALA A 289 7.44 3.07 9.72
N VAL A 290 8.20 4.17 9.70
CA VAL A 290 9.66 4.18 9.59
C VAL A 290 10.28 4.78 10.84
N ILE A 291 11.28 4.10 11.39
CA ILE A 291 12.13 4.58 12.48
C ILE A 291 13.57 4.65 11.94
N ASN A 292 14.15 5.84 11.93
CA ASN A 292 15.56 6.04 11.60
C ASN A 292 16.33 6.36 12.86
N THR A 293 17.48 5.71 13.04
CA THR A 293 18.34 5.85 14.21
C THR A 293 19.78 5.47 13.87
N THR A 294 20.71 5.60 14.83
CA THR A 294 22.10 5.19 14.70
C THR A 294 22.52 4.41 15.92
N THR A 295 23.47 3.48 15.74
CA THR A 295 24.04 2.72 16.87
C THR A 295 24.95 3.59 17.73
N ASP A 296 24.95 3.33 19.04
CA ASP A 296 25.89 3.92 20.00
C ASP A 296 27.33 3.37 19.85
N ALA A 297 28.22 3.82 20.73
CA ALA A 297 29.63 3.38 20.75
C ALA A 297 29.82 1.86 21.01
N ALA A 298 28.81 1.20 21.59
CA ALA A 298 28.79 -0.24 21.83
C ALA A 298 28.09 -1.02 20.71
N GLY A 299 27.65 -0.35 19.65
CA GLY A 299 26.92 -0.93 18.53
C GLY A 299 25.46 -1.24 18.83
N HIS A 300 24.85 -0.59 19.82
CA HIS A 300 23.49 -0.83 20.25
C HIS A 300 22.54 0.28 19.84
N VAL A 301 21.28 -0.10 19.62
CA VAL A 301 20.11 0.79 19.64
C VAL A 301 19.10 0.22 20.62
N ASN A 302 18.65 1.03 21.58
CA ASN A 302 17.61 0.64 22.53
C ASN A 302 16.30 1.34 22.16
N PHE A 303 15.23 0.56 22.06
CA PHE A 303 13.86 1.02 21.84
C PHE A 303 13.08 0.78 23.13
N ASP A 304 12.92 1.82 23.95
CA ASP A 304 12.14 1.71 25.21
C ASP A 304 10.65 1.52 24.92
N LYS A 305 10.18 2.01 23.77
CA LYS A 305 8.81 1.89 23.32
C LYS A 305 8.78 1.66 21.81
N ILE A 306 8.44 0.45 21.40
CA ILE A 306 8.25 0.05 20.01
C ILE A 306 6.96 -0.80 19.93
N GLU A 307 6.21 -0.65 18.85
CA GLU A 307 5.01 -1.44 18.62
C GLU A 307 5.38 -2.90 18.31
N GLU A 308 4.58 -3.88 18.77
CA GLU A 308 4.75 -5.26 18.31
C GLU A 308 4.40 -5.35 16.80
N GLY A 309 5.09 -6.24 16.08
CA GLY A 309 4.89 -6.41 14.64
C GLY A 309 6.13 -6.90 13.92
N VAL A 310 6.03 -6.98 12.62
CA VAL A 310 7.14 -7.36 11.74
C VAL A 310 7.81 -6.11 11.21
N TYR A 311 9.15 -6.08 11.28
CA TYR A 311 9.96 -4.96 10.82
C TYR A 311 11.00 -5.42 9.80
N GLU A 312 11.09 -4.70 8.69
CA GLU A 312 12.28 -4.73 7.84
C GLU A 312 13.36 -3.86 8.46
N VAL A 313 14.56 -4.42 8.59
CA VAL A 313 15.73 -3.74 9.15
C VAL A 313 16.76 -3.54 8.04
N GLU A 314 17.12 -2.29 7.80
CA GLU A 314 18.26 -1.93 6.97
C GLU A 314 19.34 -1.31 7.86
N ALA A 315 20.57 -1.83 7.81
CA ALA A 315 21.72 -1.25 8.51
C ALA A 315 22.80 -0.88 7.50
N LYS A 316 23.26 0.38 7.56
CA LYS A 316 24.21 0.98 6.63
C LYS A 316 25.38 1.64 7.36
N LYS A 317 26.59 1.31 6.95
CA LYS A 317 27.85 1.92 7.44
C LYS A 317 28.83 2.02 6.30
N ASP A 318 29.51 3.15 6.17
CA ASP A 318 30.51 3.34 5.13
C ASP A 318 31.61 2.27 5.18
N GLY A 319 31.91 1.70 4.02
CA GLY A 319 32.88 0.63 3.85
C GLY A 319 32.37 -0.77 4.19
N TYR A 320 31.07 -0.92 4.51
CA TYR A 320 30.42 -2.20 4.74
C TYR A 320 29.31 -2.45 3.73
N ASN A 321 28.95 -3.71 3.52
CA ASN A 321 27.77 -4.07 2.76
C ASN A 321 26.52 -3.67 3.55
N VAL A 322 25.50 -3.20 2.85
CA VAL A 322 24.20 -2.88 3.44
C VAL A 322 23.54 -4.18 3.89
N TYR A 323 23.18 -4.24 5.16
CA TYR A 323 22.39 -5.34 5.70
C TYR A 323 20.89 -5.08 5.48
N LYS A 324 20.17 -6.13 5.09
CA LYS A 324 18.69 -6.14 5.04
C LYS A 324 18.18 -7.44 5.66
N GLY A 325 17.20 -7.32 6.55
CA GLY A 325 16.59 -8.47 7.22
C GLY A 325 15.18 -8.17 7.72
N LYS A 326 14.42 -9.21 8.10
CA LYS A 326 13.12 -9.08 8.75
C LYS A 326 13.17 -9.64 10.16
N PHE A 327 12.51 -8.94 11.09
CA PHE A 327 12.42 -9.35 12.50
C PHE A 327 11.02 -9.14 13.01
N GLU A 328 10.56 -10.06 13.87
CA GLU A 328 9.29 -9.96 14.56
C GLU A 328 9.52 -9.50 15.99
N ILE A 329 8.84 -8.44 16.41
CA ILE A 329 8.84 -7.90 17.77
C ILE A 329 7.54 -8.32 18.44
N LYS A 330 7.64 -8.96 19.64
CA LYS A 330 6.50 -9.52 20.37
C LYS A 330 6.37 -8.91 21.75
N ASN A 331 5.16 -8.71 22.18
CA ASN A 331 4.87 -8.31 23.57
C ASN A 331 5.31 -9.40 24.55
N GLY A 332 5.99 -9.00 25.64
CA GLY A 332 6.48 -9.92 26.67
C GLY A 332 7.66 -10.80 26.22
N GLY A 333 8.20 -10.62 25.01
CA GLY A 333 9.34 -11.33 24.47
C GLY A 333 10.67 -10.66 24.79
N SER A 334 11.77 -11.42 24.68
CA SER A 334 13.12 -10.84 24.62
C SER A 334 13.41 -10.39 23.18
N ASN A 335 13.03 -9.15 22.85
CA ASN A 335 13.17 -8.60 21.51
C ASN A 335 14.61 -8.13 21.26
N ARG A 336 15.48 -9.09 20.93
CA ARG A 336 16.88 -8.85 20.61
C ARG A 336 17.13 -9.08 19.14
N ILE A 337 17.41 -8.00 18.41
CA ILE A 337 17.69 -8.00 16.97
C ILE A 337 19.19 -8.00 16.78
N ASN A 338 19.74 -9.07 16.19
CA ASN A 338 21.17 -9.17 15.92
C ASN A 338 21.41 -8.94 14.42
N VAL A 339 22.18 -7.91 14.12
CA VAL A 339 22.58 -7.52 12.77
C VAL A 339 24.07 -7.76 12.61
N VAL A 340 24.45 -8.54 11.60
CA VAL A 340 25.87 -8.75 11.25
C VAL A 340 26.12 -8.09 9.91
N ILE A 341 26.97 -7.05 9.91
CA ILE A 341 27.42 -6.40 8.67
C ILE A 341 28.78 -6.92 8.25
N THR A 342 28.99 -7.01 6.95
CA THR A 342 30.20 -7.58 6.35
C THR A 342 30.96 -6.51 5.57
N LYS A 343 32.28 -6.66 5.48
CA LYS A 343 33.16 -5.69 4.82
C LYS A 343 33.92 -6.32 3.68
N PRO A 344 33.73 -5.86 2.42
CA PRO A 344 34.62 -6.27 1.35
C PRO A 344 36.00 -5.62 1.49
N THR A 345 37.02 -6.34 1.10
CA THR A 345 38.42 -5.82 1.07
C THR A 345 39.06 -6.27 -0.22
N ALA A 346 39.16 -5.38 -1.17
CA ALA A 346 39.78 -5.66 -2.45
C ALA A 346 41.32 -5.57 -2.34
N ASP A 347 41.98 -6.61 -2.81
CA ASP A 347 43.42 -6.64 -3.06
C ASP A 347 43.69 -6.85 -4.53
N LEU A 348 44.44 -5.94 -5.14
CA LEU A 348 44.76 -5.94 -6.56
C LEU A 348 46.22 -6.34 -6.75
N SER A 349 46.47 -7.28 -7.67
CA SER A 349 47.85 -7.71 -8.04
C SER A 349 48.72 -6.57 -8.62
N SER A 350 48.09 -5.50 -9.10
CA SER A 350 48.76 -4.27 -9.51
C SER A 350 47.77 -3.10 -9.44
N LYS A 351 48.26 -1.92 -9.08
CA LYS A 351 47.47 -0.66 -9.10
C LYS A 351 47.51 0.04 -10.47
N GLU A 352 48.39 -0.38 -11.33
CA GLU A 352 48.54 0.15 -12.69
C GLU A 352 48.77 -1.00 -13.68
N VAL A 353 48.21 -0.87 -14.85
CA VAL A 353 48.42 -1.76 -15.98
C VAL A 353 48.83 -0.88 -17.17
N ASN A 354 50.14 -0.84 -17.43
CA ASN A 354 50.64 -0.10 -18.59
C ASN A 354 50.85 -1.04 -19.77
N ALA A 355 50.47 -0.59 -20.94
CA ALA A 355 50.62 -1.35 -22.17
C ALA A 355 50.86 -0.40 -23.36
N ASP A 356 51.90 -0.68 -24.11
CA ASP A 356 52.14 -0.05 -25.41
C ASP A 356 51.66 -1.01 -26.49
N ILE A 357 50.72 -0.55 -27.32
CA ILE A 357 50.16 -1.33 -28.44
C ILE A 357 50.16 -0.51 -29.69
N ASN A 358 50.39 -1.16 -30.83
CA ASN A 358 50.27 -0.53 -32.13
C ASN A 358 48.78 -0.37 -32.52
N ALA A 359 48.50 0.56 -33.43
CA ALA A 359 47.14 0.69 -33.98
C ALA A 359 46.69 -0.66 -34.57
N GLU A 360 45.41 -0.96 -34.43
CA GLU A 360 44.76 -2.21 -34.88
C GLU A 360 45.30 -3.52 -34.26
N SER A 361 45.99 -3.41 -33.15
CA SER A 361 46.48 -4.58 -32.41
C SER A 361 45.74 -4.72 -31.06
N SER A 362 45.77 -5.93 -30.50
CA SER A 362 45.23 -6.23 -29.17
C SER A 362 46.31 -6.79 -28.24
N LEU A 363 46.23 -6.45 -26.97
CA LEU A 363 47.08 -6.97 -25.95
C LEU A 363 46.25 -7.42 -24.73
N VAL A 364 46.41 -8.68 -24.33
CA VAL A 364 45.75 -9.17 -23.16
C VAL A 364 46.66 -8.98 -21.93
N LYS A 365 46.13 -8.30 -20.92
CA LYS A 365 46.75 -8.16 -19.60
C LYS A 365 45.83 -8.77 -18.55
N THR A 366 46.43 -9.51 -17.64
CA THR A 366 45.67 -10.12 -16.53
C THR A 366 45.89 -9.31 -15.26
N LEU A 367 44.80 -8.79 -14.72
CA LEU A 367 44.73 -8.20 -13.38
C LEU A 367 44.01 -9.18 -12.47
N ARG A 368 44.66 -9.58 -11.36
CA ARG A 368 44.00 -10.41 -10.36
C ARG A 368 43.46 -9.52 -9.24
N MET A 369 42.22 -9.71 -8.91
CA MET A 369 41.55 -9.10 -7.76
C MET A 369 41.18 -10.21 -6.78
N THR A 370 41.49 -10.00 -5.52
CA THR A 370 41.15 -10.93 -4.43
C THR A 370 40.32 -10.15 -3.42
N ASN A 371 39.21 -10.73 -2.98
CA ASN A 371 38.47 -10.21 -1.83
C ASN A 371 39.00 -10.89 -0.57
N ASN A 372 39.72 -10.16 0.27
CA ASN A 372 40.23 -10.60 1.55
C ASN A 372 39.30 -10.24 2.71
N GLY A 373 38.15 -9.61 2.43
CA GLY A 373 37.12 -9.32 3.40
C GLY A 373 36.07 -10.42 3.50
N ASP A 374 35.14 -10.26 4.43
CA ASP A 374 34.01 -11.16 4.70
C ASP A 374 32.73 -10.73 3.99
N GLY A 375 32.73 -9.56 3.33
CA GLY A 375 31.61 -9.02 2.59
C GLY A 375 31.69 -9.28 1.09
N GLU A 376 30.57 -9.18 0.40
CA GLU A 376 30.48 -9.25 -1.05
C GLU A 376 31.21 -8.07 -1.69
N LEU A 377 32.14 -8.35 -2.61
CA LEU A 377 32.85 -7.33 -3.38
C LEU A 377 32.19 -7.13 -4.74
N VAL A 378 31.51 -6.02 -4.91
CA VAL A 378 31.01 -5.56 -6.20
C VAL A 378 32.03 -4.62 -6.81
N TRP A 379 32.41 -4.86 -8.05
CA TRP A 379 33.39 -4.04 -8.76
C TRP A 379 32.94 -3.72 -10.17
N HIS A 380 33.41 -2.59 -10.67
CA HIS A 380 33.19 -2.16 -12.05
C HIS A 380 34.53 -1.84 -12.70
N LEU A 381 34.69 -2.26 -13.94
CA LEU A 381 35.83 -1.88 -14.75
C LEU A 381 35.42 -0.75 -15.68
N ALA A 382 36.09 0.41 -15.59
CA ALA A 382 35.94 1.50 -16.51
C ALA A 382 37.26 1.74 -17.24
N ALA A 383 37.28 1.64 -18.55
CA ALA A 383 38.40 2.03 -19.37
C ALA A 383 38.24 3.51 -19.78
N LYS A 384 39.17 4.35 -19.38
CA LYS A 384 39.29 5.71 -19.97
C LYS A 384 40.42 5.68 -20.97
N PRO A 385 40.17 6.06 -22.24
CA PRO A 385 41.28 6.24 -23.19
C PRO A 385 42.26 7.26 -22.60
N ALA A 386 43.56 6.93 -22.60
CA ALA A 386 44.59 7.91 -22.31
C ALA A 386 44.42 9.06 -23.32
N LYS A 387 44.46 10.30 -22.84
CA LYS A 387 44.47 11.47 -23.78
C LYS A 387 45.60 11.23 -24.77
N GLN A 388 45.23 11.07 -26.03
CA GLN A 388 46.19 11.20 -27.11
C GLN A 388 46.76 12.62 -27.03
N SER A 389 48.05 12.75 -26.70
CA SER A 389 48.72 14.06 -26.74
C SER A 389 48.74 14.54 -28.18
N GLY A 390 47.83 15.40 -28.53
CA GLY A 390 47.78 16.00 -29.85
C GLY A 390 46.41 16.37 -30.43
N ASP A 391 45.33 15.95 -29.80
CA ASP A 391 44.00 16.28 -30.29
C ASP A 391 43.23 17.15 -29.31
N ASP A 392 43.68 18.40 -29.17
CA ASP A 392 42.91 19.48 -28.55
C ASP A 392 42.13 20.25 -29.64
N THR A 393 41.61 19.51 -30.62
CA THR A 393 40.70 20.04 -31.63
C THR A 393 39.36 20.27 -30.97
N ASN A 394 39.07 21.51 -30.68
CA ASN A 394 37.77 22.17 -30.50
C ASN A 394 36.63 21.29 -30.02
N ARG A 395 36.54 21.09 -28.72
CA ARG A 395 35.37 20.49 -28.07
C ARG A 395 34.01 21.09 -28.49
N TRP A 396 34.03 22.21 -29.12
CA TRP A 396 32.87 22.99 -29.55
C TRP A 396 32.81 23.17 -31.10
N GLU A 397 33.59 22.42 -31.85
CA GLU A 397 33.49 22.45 -33.30
C GLU A 397 32.21 21.73 -33.74
N LYS A 398 31.47 22.40 -34.62
CA LYS A 398 30.23 21.84 -35.16
C LYS A 398 30.53 20.53 -35.88
N GLN A 399 30.03 19.45 -35.34
CA GLN A 399 30.06 18.13 -35.98
C GLN A 399 29.22 18.14 -37.27
N PRO A 400 29.39 17.18 -38.18
CA PRO A 400 28.54 17.05 -39.36
C PRO A 400 27.06 17.15 -39.00
N SER A 401 26.32 17.95 -39.74
CA SER A 401 24.88 18.10 -39.56
C SER A 401 24.16 17.62 -40.80
N PHE A 402 23.07 16.92 -40.61
CA PHE A 402 22.21 16.45 -41.69
C PHE A 402 20.74 16.74 -41.36
N THR A 403 19.91 16.73 -42.40
CA THR A 403 18.48 16.90 -42.25
C THR A 403 17.84 15.52 -42.07
N ALA A 404 17.20 15.29 -40.94
CA ALA A 404 16.51 14.04 -40.69
C ALA A 404 15.27 13.89 -41.59
N SER A 405 14.98 12.66 -42.00
CA SER A 405 13.80 12.31 -42.78
C SER A 405 12.59 12.14 -41.85
N GLY A 406 11.43 12.62 -42.24
CA GLY A 406 10.17 12.51 -41.48
C GLY A 406 9.85 13.73 -40.64
N ASP A 407 8.61 13.75 -40.12
CA ASP A 407 8.09 14.88 -39.37
C ASP A 407 8.53 14.82 -37.91
N LEU A 408 8.95 15.95 -37.36
CA LEU A 408 9.18 16.23 -35.94
C LEU A 408 9.94 15.11 -35.22
N GLN A 409 11.21 14.96 -35.50
CA GLN A 409 12.11 14.09 -34.78
C GLN A 409 12.60 14.78 -33.50
N GLN A 410 12.75 14.01 -32.41
CA GLN A 410 12.90 14.58 -31.07
C GLN A 410 14.25 14.33 -30.43
N SER A 411 14.79 13.12 -30.59
CA SER A 411 16.08 12.76 -30.00
C SER A 411 16.97 12.07 -31.02
N ILE A 412 18.28 12.02 -30.71
CA ILE A 412 19.27 11.35 -31.53
C ILE A 412 20.21 10.52 -30.68
N GLY A 413 20.43 9.27 -31.07
CA GLY A 413 21.43 8.37 -30.49
C GLY A 413 22.36 7.84 -31.55
N PHE A 414 23.59 7.43 -31.18
CA PHE A 414 24.61 6.88 -32.07
C PHE A 414 25.17 5.58 -31.46
N ASP A 415 25.19 4.51 -32.27
CA ASP A 415 25.69 3.19 -31.83
C ASP A 415 27.17 2.94 -32.15
N GLY A 416 27.84 3.93 -32.74
CA GLY A 416 29.21 3.84 -33.25
C GLY A 416 29.27 3.66 -34.74
N GLU A 417 28.17 3.28 -35.39
CA GLU A 417 28.09 3.10 -36.85
C GLU A 417 26.92 3.88 -37.46
N PHE A 418 25.74 3.91 -36.77
CA PHE A 418 24.52 4.53 -37.28
C PHE A 418 23.95 5.53 -36.28
N TYR A 419 23.31 6.57 -36.83
CA TYR A 419 22.45 7.46 -36.04
C TYR A 419 21.02 6.94 -36.03
N TYR A 420 20.36 7.11 -34.90
CA TYR A 420 18.95 6.78 -34.70
C TYR A 420 18.21 7.97 -34.12
N THR A 421 17.00 8.22 -34.61
CA THR A 421 16.17 9.29 -34.10
C THR A 421 14.79 8.77 -33.71
N THR A 422 14.12 9.46 -32.79
CA THR A 422 12.76 9.13 -32.29
C THR A 422 11.74 10.11 -32.84
N SER A 423 10.47 9.71 -32.90
CA SER A 423 9.36 10.59 -33.26
C SER A 423 8.80 11.33 -32.05
N SER A 424 8.51 12.60 -32.22
CA SER A 424 7.71 13.37 -31.23
C SER A 424 6.20 13.17 -31.43
N ILE A 425 5.75 12.55 -32.51
CA ILE A 425 4.34 12.36 -32.83
C ILE A 425 3.93 10.90 -32.74
N GLU A 426 4.71 10.00 -33.39
CA GLU A 426 4.35 8.59 -33.52
C GLU A 426 5.03 7.73 -32.45
N LEU A 427 4.24 6.92 -31.76
CA LEU A 427 4.72 6.07 -30.68
C LEU A 427 5.57 4.90 -31.21
N GLY A 428 6.70 4.62 -30.56
CA GLY A 428 7.55 3.47 -30.86
C GLY A 428 8.17 3.45 -32.26
N LYS A 429 8.26 4.59 -32.94
CA LYS A 429 8.82 4.71 -34.27
C LYS A 429 10.21 5.34 -34.24
N PHE A 430 11.12 4.77 -35.04
CA PHE A 430 12.53 5.14 -35.10
C PHE A 430 12.99 5.24 -36.54
N TRP A 431 13.98 6.11 -36.80
CA TRP A 431 14.65 6.27 -38.08
C TRP A 431 16.13 5.99 -37.92
N LYS A 432 16.72 5.28 -38.88
CA LYS A 432 18.14 4.93 -38.94
C LYS A 432 18.83 5.67 -40.08
N TYR A 433 20.00 6.19 -39.79
CA TYR A 433 20.84 6.94 -40.76
C TYR A 433 22.27 6.42 -40.71
N ASP A 434 22.98 6.46 -41.85
CA ASP A 434 24.40 6.22 -41.85
C ASP A 434 25.18 7.40 -41.21
N LYS A 435 26.49 7.23 -41.07
CA LYS A 435 27.39 8.27 -40.52
C LYS A 435 27.44 9.58 -41.34
N ASP A 436 27.03 9.54 -42.59
CA ASP A 436 26.94 10.71 -43.49
C ASP A 436 25.56 11.37 -43.44
N GLY A 437 24.63 10.84 -42.59
CA GLY A 437 23.27 11.32 -42.41
C GLY A 437 22.29 10.89 -43.50
N ARG A 438 22.64 9.88 -44.31
CA ARG A 438 21.72 9.34 -45.30
C ARG A 438 20.72 8.42 -44.63
N PHE A 439 19.45 8.61 -44.96
CA PHE A 439 18.38 7.73 -44.46
C PHE A 439 18.58 6.29 -44.94
N ILE A 440 18.52 5.33 -44.02
CA ILE A 440 18.63 3.91 -44.29
C ILE A 440 17.24 3.27 -44.21
N GLU A 441 16.60 3.34 -43.06
CA GLU A 441 15.29 2.74 -42.83
C GLU A 441 14.52 3.44 -41.71
N GLN A 442 13.21 3.18 -41.69
CA GLN A 442 12.33 3.49 -40.59
C GLN A 442 11.78 2.17 -40.05
N PHE A 443 11.78 2.02 -38.74
CA PHE A 443 11.23 0.83 -38.11
C PHE A 443 10.39 1.17 -36.87
N SER A 444 9.63 0.20 -36.35
CA SER A 444 8.84 0.33 -35.15
C SER A 444 9.13 -0.83 -34.22
N ILE A 445 9.01 -0.59 -32.94
CA ILE A 445 8.97 -1.61 -31.89
C ILE A 445 7.49 -1.84 -31.53
N PRO A 446 6.91 -3.01 -31.86
CA PRO A 446 5.45 -3.23 -31.78
C PRO A 446 4.85 -3.04 -30.37
N GLU A 447 5.61 -3.38 -29.32
CA GLU A 447 5.15 -3.26 -27.93
C GLU A 447 5.38 -1.86 -27.36
N MET A 448 5.92 -0.93 -28.13
CA MET A 448 6.27 0.39 -27.63
C MET A 448 5.17 1.43 -27.89
N TYR A 449 4.31 1.60 -26.90
CA TYR A 449 3.21 2.57 -26.92
C TYR A 449 3.57 3.91 -26.26
N TYR A 450 4.87 4.24 -26.22
CA TYR A 450 5.40 5.42 -25.52
C TYR A 450 6.24 6.28 -26.47
N LYS A 451 6.27 7.58 -26.19
CA LYS A 451 7.21 8.52 -26.81
C LYS A 451 8.49 8.52 -26.01
N LEU A 452 9.63 8.47 -26.69
CA LEU A 452 10.92 8.67 -26.05
C LEU A 452 11.42 10.07 -26.34
N TYR A 453 11.80 10.76 -25.29
CA TYR A 453 12.29 12.15 -25.34
C TYR A 453 13.80 12.22 -25.46
N ASP A 454 14.48 11.17 -25.10
CA ASP A 454 15.93 11.02 -25.29
C ASP A 454 16.27 9.55 -25.52
N ILE A 455 17.37 9.28 -26.25
CA ILE A 455 17.95 7.94 -26.41
C ILE A 455 19.47 7.99 -26.33
N THR A 456 20.05 6.99 -25.69
CA THR A 456 21.51 6.80 -25.59
C THR A 456 21.87 5.33 -25.78
N TYR A 457 23.12 5.03 -26.10
CA TYR A 457 23.61 3.68 -26.37
C TYR A 457 24.71 3.29 -25.39
N ASP A 458 24.68 2.07 -24.85
CA ASP A 458 25.64 1.58 -23.86
C ASP A 458 26.75 0.67 -24.47
N GLY A 459 26.74 0.50 -25.79
CA GLY A 459 27.60 -0.46 -26.48
C GLY A 459 26.88 -1.77 -26.84
N ARG A 460 25.64 -1.97 -26.40
CA ARG A 460 24.82 -3.15 -26.68
C ARG A 460 23.34 -2.84 -26.90
N TYR A 461 22.77 -1.98 -26.09
CA TYR A 461 21.36 -1.63 -26.12
C TYR A 461 21.18 -0.12 -26.14
N PHE A 462 20.07 0.32 -26.72
CA PHE A 462 19.62 1.69 -26.55
C PHE A 462 18.81 1.84 -25.27
N TYR A 463 18.96 2.98 -24.62
CA TYR A 463 18.14 3.37 -23.47
C TYR A 463 17.43 4.66 -23.81
N GLY A 464 16.14 4.72 -23.53
CA GLY A 464 15.34 5.91 -23.77
C GLY A 464 14.40 6.17 -22.59
N SER A 465 14.16 7.44 -22.30
CA SER A 465 13.21 7.88 -21.27
C SER A 465 11.95 8.47 -21.90
N ASP A 466 10.83 8.28 -21.23
CA ASP A 466 9.61 9.06 -21.43
C ASP A 466 9.53 10.21 -20.41
N TRP A 467 8.49 11.00 -20.40
CA TRP A 467 8.31 12.07 -19.40
C TRP A 467 7.87 11.58 -18.03
N SER A 468 7.83 10.26 -17.83
CA SER A 468 7.62 9.66 -16.53
C SER A 468 8.96 9.15 -15.97
N ASN A 469 8.91 8.48 -14.87
CA ASN A 469 10.05 7.86 -14.21
C ASN A 469 10.51 6.54 -14.87
N ARG A 470 10.20 6.30 -16.15
CA ARG A 470 10.52 5.04 -16.84
C ARG A 470 11.70 5.19 -17.77
N LEU A 471 12.62 4.22 -17.69
CA LEU A 471 13.74 4.05 -18.59
C LEU A 471 13.57 2.74 -19.36
N PHE A 472 13.51 2.80 -20.67
CA PHE A 472 13.32 1.66 -21.56
C PHE A 472 14.68 1.18 -22.05
N GLN A 473 14.97 -0.10 -21.87
CA GLN A 473 16.11 -0.77 -22.52
C GLN A 473 15.61 -1.43 -23.79
N LEU A 474 16.19 -1.05 -24.92
CA LEU A 474 15.72 -1.38 -26.27
C LEU A 474 16.77 -2.16 -27.05
N ASP A 475 16.34 -3.23 -27.68
CA ASP A 475 17.12 -4.02 -28.62
C ASP A 475 16.67 -3.63 -30.04
N PHE A 476 17.41 -2.73 -30.68
CA PHE A 476 17.06 -2.23 -32.00
C PHE A 476 17.28 -3.26 -33.09
N ASP A 477 18.24 -4.18 -32.93
CA ASP A 477 18.49 -5.25 -33.90
C ASP A 477 17.30 -6.23 -33.95
N ASN A 478 16.73 -6.55 -32.81
CA ASN A 478 15.58 -7.46 -32.69
C ASN A 478 14.24 -6.71 -32.59
N ARG A 479 14.23 -5.39 -32.60
CA ARG A 479 13.04 -4.51 -32.57
C ARG A 479 12.10 -4.81 -31.42
N ARG A 480 12.64 -4.89 -30.20
CA ARG A 480 11.88 -5.24 -28.99
C ARG A 480 12.31 -4.43 -27.79
N ILE A 481 11.41 -4.34 -26.81
CA ILE A 481 11.73 -3.88 -25.47
C ILE A 481 12.39 -5.04 -24.72
N VAL A 482 13.58 -4.83 -24.17
CA VAL A 482 14.28 -5.81 -23.32
C VAL A 482 13.72 -5.77 -21.91
N ARG A 483 13.56 -4.57 -21.36
CA ARG A 483 12.91 -4.32 -20.06
C ARG A 483 12.53 -2.85 -19.91
N ILE A 484 11.62 -2.59 -18.98
CA ILE A 484 11.28 -1.25 -18.51
C ILE A 484 11.80 -1.15 -17.08
N ILE A 485 12.54 -0.08 -16.79
CA ILE A 485 13.12 0.21 -15.47
C ILE A 485 12.39 1.42 -14.92
N THR A 486 11.73 1.26 -13.79
CA THR A 486 11.15 2.39 -13.08
C THR A 486 12.22 2.98 -12.16
N VAL A 487 12.52 4.25 -12.36
CA VAL A 487 13.46 4.99 -11.50
C VAL A 487 12.68 5.46 -10.29
N LYS A 488 12.94 4.88 -9.13
CA LYS A 488 12.35 5.31 -7.85
C LYS A 488 13.20 6.46 -7.30
N ASP A 489 12.52 7.44 -6.72
CA ASP A 489 13.14 8.56 -5.98
C ASP A 489 14.03 9.50 -6.84
N GLN A 490 13.45 10.16 -7.81
CA GLN A 490 14.03 11.42 -8.27
C GLN A 490 13.24 12.57 -7.65
N PRO A 491 13.88 13.46 -6.87
CA PRO A 491 13.29 14.77 -6.61
C PRO A 491 13.16 15.50 -7.96
N ASP A 492 12.05 16.15 -8.17
CA ASP A 492 11.74 16.93 -9.36
C ASP A 492 12.92 17.79 -9.81
N LEU A 493 13.32 17.62 -11.07
CA LEU A 493 14.24 18.53 -11.76
C LEU A 493 13.45 19.74 -12.28
#